data_89ca5e96e5c5fa6919be7715ed3d1a2d
#
_entry.id   89ca5e96e5c5fa6919be7715ed3d1a2d
#
_cell.length_a   1.000
_cell.length_b   1.000
_cell.length_c   1.000
_cell.angle_alpha   90.00
_cell.angle_beta   90.00
_cell.angle_gamma   90.00
#
_symmetry.space_group_name_H-M   'P 1'
#
loop_
_entity.id
_entity.type
_entity.pdbx_description
1 polymer ?
#
loop_
_entity_poly.entity_id
_entity_poly.type
_entity_poly.pdbx_seq_one_letter_code
_entity_poly.pdbx_strand_id
1 'polypeptide(L)'
;KKYDCVLGVSGGRDSIYTLYMVKKLGLRPIAVHFNDGFGNPVAGENMKKITSKLNIDLRTITSDWRESKDLKIAFLKASVPDMEEATDVGIETALYSVCIKENLKHIISGYSFRTEGICPLEWNYLDGTYLKSIHKEFGKVKLRPWKPEDPGFNLEIPQIFYYTFVKGITAVPI
;
A
#
# COMPACT_ATOMS: atom_id res chain seq x y z
N LYS A 1 23.70 0.50 -3.11
CA LYS A 1 22.31 1.00 -3.03
C LYS A 1 22.14 1.76 -1.71
N LYS A 2 21.28 2.78 -1.70
CA LYS A 2 20.97 3.57 -0.50
C LYS A 2 20.09 2.77 0.47
N TYR A 3 19.16 1.97 -0.07
CA TYR A 3 18.21 1.17 0.68
C TYR A 3 18.33 -0.31 0.32
N ASP A 4 17.90 -1.18 1.23
CA ASP A 4 17.88 -2.64 1.05
C ASP A 4 16.45 -3.15 0.76
N CYS A 5 15.43 -2.48 1.31
CA CYS A 5 14.03 -2.86 1.16
C CYS A 5 13.08 -1.67 1.26
N VAL A 6 11.86 -1.87 0.78
CA VAL A 6 10.70 -0.99 1.02
C VAL A 6 9.91 -1.54 2.19
N LEU A 7 9.40 -0.69 3.08
CA LEU A 7 8.55 -1.09 4.18
C LEU A 7 7.30 -0.20 4.26
N GLY A 8 6.12 -0.83 4.19
CA GLY A 8 4.84 -0.14 4.34
C GLY A 8 4.61 0.30 5.78
N VAL A 9 4.25 1.57 5.99
CA VAL A 9 3.95 2.10 7.32
C VAL A 9 2.58 2.79 7.35
N SER A 10 1.76 2.41 8.33
CA SER A 10 0.44 3.00 8.58
C SER A 10 0.41 3.91 9.82
N GLY A 11 1.48 3.93 10.60
CA GLY A 11 1.51 4.62 11.91
C GLY A 11 0.85 3.83 13.04
N GLY A 12 0.35 2.63 12.76
CA GLY A 12 -0.14 1.68 13.73
C GLY A 12 1.00 0.89 14.41
N ARG A 13 0.67 0.20 15.50
CA ARG A 13 1.64 -0.53 16.33
C ARG A 13 2.49 -1.53 15.53
N ASP A 14 1.85 -2.33 14.70
CA ASP A 14 2.52 -3.46 14.03
C ASP A 14 3.49 -2.98 12.96
N SER A 15 3.09 -2.02 12.11
CA SER A 15 3.98 -1.41 11.12
C SER A 15 5.16 -0.67 11.74
N ILE A 16 4.95 0.02 12.86
CA ILE A 16 6.02 0.70 13.61
C ILE A 16 6.98 -0.31 14.24
N TYR A 17 6.46 -1.41 14.80
CA TYR A 17 7.27 -2.46 15.38
C TYR A 17 8.12 -3.17 14.30
N THR A 18 7.52 -3.47 13.17
CA THR A 18 8.22 -4.04 12.01
C THR A 18 9.36 -3.13 11.54
N LEU A 19 9.12 -1.82 11.45
CA LEU A 19 10.14 -0.85 11.09
C LEU A 19 11.32 -0.86 12.07
N TYR A 20 11.03 -0.91 13.38
CA TYR A 20 12.05 -1.05 14.42
C TYR A 20 12.84 -2.34 14.28
N MET A 21 12.17 -3.48 14.06
CA MET A 21 12.83 -4.78 13.93
C MET A 21 13.73 -4.87 12.71
N VAL A 22 13.26 -4.38 11.55
CA VAL A 22 14.04 -4.33 10.30
C VAL A 22 15.32 -3.51 10.49
N LYS A 23 15.19 -2.36 11.18
CA LYS A 23 16.35 -1.52 11.51
C LYS A 23 17.30 -2.22 12.48
N LYS A 24 16.78 -2.91 13.51
CA LYS A 24 17.57 -3.68 14.48
C LYS A 24 18.34 -4.83 13.84
N LEU A 25 17.80 -5.43 12.77
CA LEU A 25 18.48 -6.45 11.96
C LEU A 25 19.59 -5.87 11.05
N GLY A 26 19.84 -4.56 11.10
CA GLY A 26 20.91 -3.91 10.34
C GLY A 26 20.51 -3.54 8.90
N LEU A 27 19.27 -3.72 8.51
CA LEU A 27 18.80 -3.33 7.18
C LEU A 27 18.55 -1.82 7.09
N ARG A 28 18.58 -1.30 5.87
CA ARG A 28 18.34 0.11 5.54
C ARG A 28 17.01 0.23 4.79
N PRO A 29 15.86 0.23 5.48
CA PRO A 29 14.57 0.37 4.84
C PRO A 29 14.32 1.80 4.36
N ILE A 30 13.52 1.96 3.30
CA ILE A 30 12.75 3.16 3.05
C ILE A 30 11.32 2.92 3.49
N ALA A 31 10.82 3.75 4.41
CA ALA A 31 9.44 3.69 4.87
C ALA A 31 8.52 4.34 3.83
N VAL A 32 7.42 3.67 3.48
CA VAL A 32 6.44 4.16 2.51
C VAL A 32 5.06 4.20 3.15
N HIS A 33 4.42 5.36 3.06
CA HIS A 33 3.04 5.56 3.50
C HIS A 33 2.17 5.93 2.29
N PHE A 34 1.04 5.25 2.14
CA PHE A 34 0.00 5.64 1.20
C PHE A 34 -1.03 6.50 1.92
N ASN A 35 -1.28 7.71 1.41
CA ASN A 35 -2.25 8.63 1.96
C ASN A 35 -3.43 8.78 1.00
N ASP A 36 -4.55 8.19 1.34
CA ASP A 36 -5.81 8.26 0.59
C ASP A 36 -6.70 9.47 0.99
N GLY A 37 -6.27 10.24 2.00
CA GLY A 37 -6.98 11.39 2.52
C GLY A 37 -7.92 11.08 3.70
N PHE A 38 -8.09 9.80 4.09
CA PHE A 38 -8.94 9.38 5.21
C PHE A 38 -8.13 9.03 6.47
N GLY A 39 -6.81 9.18 6.42
CA GLY A 39 -5.92 8.81 7.51
C GLY A 39 -6.10 9.64 8.79
N ASN A 40 -5.83 9.01 9.94
CA ASN A 40 -5.83 9.70 11.24
C ASN A 40 -4.56 10.56 11.39
N PRO A 41 -4.67 11.85 11.76
CA PRO A 41 -3.52 12.72 12.01
C PRO A 41 -2.50 12.16 12.99
N VAL A 42 -2.95 11.46 14.05
CA VAL A 42 -2.08 10.82 15.06
C VAL A 42 -1.17 9.77 14.41
N ALA A 43 -1.68 9.00 13.46
CA ALA A 43 -0.89 8.03 12.72
C ALA A 43 0.25 8.71 11.94
N GLY A 44 -0.04 9.84 11.30
CA GLY A 44 0.94 10.66 10.59
C GLY A 44 2.05 11.19 11.52
N GLU A 45 1.69 11.65 12.72
CA GLU A 45 2.67 12.07 13.74
C GLU A 45 3.53 10.90 14.23
N ASN A 46 2.93 9.75 14.48
CA ASN A 46 3.64 8.55 14.91
C ASN A 46 4.68 8.12 13.87
N MET A 47 4.31 8.10 12.58
CA MET A 47 5.23 7.79 11.49
C MET A 47 6.41 8.77 11.45
N LYS A 48 6.16 10.07 11.52
CA LYS A 48 7.22 11.10 11.56
C LYS A 48 8.16 10.92 12.75
N LYS A 49 7.60 10.69 13.96
CA LYS A 49 8.39 10.49 15.18
C LYS A 49 9.30 9.28 15.07
N ILE A 50 8.78 8.13 14.65
CA ILE A 50 9.57 6.90 14.61
C ILE A 50 10.63 6.91 13.51
N THR A 51 10.28 7.40 12.32
CA THR A 51 11.24 7.46 11.20
C THR A 51 12.39 8.43 11.50
N SER A 52 12.09 9.58 12.12
CA SER A 52 13.12 10.51 12.60
C SER A 52 14.01 9.86 13.67
N LYS A 53 13.42 9.19 14.68
CA LYS A 53 14.16 8.55 15.76
C LYS A 53 15.08 7.43 15.28
N LEU A 54 14.67 6.68 14.24
CA LEU A 54 15.44 5.57 13.67
C LEU A 54 16.36 6.00 12.51
N ASN A 55 16.34 7.28 12.14
CA ASN A 55 17.01 7.81 10.96
C ASN A 55 16.68 7.00 9.69
N ILE A 56 15.38 6.93 9.37
CA ILE A 56 14.82 6.24 8.22
C ILE A 56 14.09 7.25 7.35
N ASP A 57 14.32 7.20 6.04
CA ASP A 57 13.61 8.06 5.09
C ASP A 57 12.14 7.62 4.99
N LEU A 58 11.22 8.59 5.12
CA LEU A 58 9.79 8.39 4.93
C LEU A 58 9.36 8.99 3.60
N ARG A 59 8.72 8.19 2.77
CA ARG A 59 8.08 8.64 1.53
C ARG A 59 6.56 8.48 1.63
N THR A 60 5.84 9.58 1.52
CA THR A 60 4.37 9.56 1.43
C THR A 60 3.95 9.65 -0.02
N ILE A 61 3.13 8.72 -0.46
CA ILE A 61 2.46 8.73 -1.76
C ILE A 61 1.00 9.14 -1.49
N THR A 62 0.61 10.28 -2.03
CA THR A 62 -0.75 10.80 -1.85
C THR A 62 -1.56 10.57 -3.12
N SER A 63 -2.73 9.98 -2.97
CA SER A 63 -3.69 9.79 -4.06
C SER A 63 -4.38 11.11 -4.45
N ASP A 64 -5.05 11.11 -5.61
CA ASP A 64 -6.02 12.19 -5.91
C ASP A 64 -7.25 12.01 -5.00
N TRP A 65 -7.56 13.03 -4.22
CA TRP A 65 -8.68 13.04 -3.30
C TRP A 65 -10.03 12.73 -3.98
N ARG A 66 -10.21 13.18 -5.22
CA ARG A 66 -11.45 12.95 -5.98
C ARG A 66 -11.61 11.47 -6.31
N GLU A 67 -10.51 10.81 -6.72
CA GLU A 67 -10.51 9.36 -6.99
C GLU A 67 -10.75 8.57 -5.71
N SER A 68 -10.03 8.87 -4.63
CA SER A 68 -10.17 8.19 -3.33
C SER A 68 -11.59 8.26 -2.81
N LYS A 69 -12.16 9.47 -2.79
CA LYS A 69 -13.53 9.69 -2.32
C LYS A 69 -14.56 8.97 -3.18
N ASP A 70 -14.40 9.02 -4.50
CA ASP A 70 -15.35 8.40 -5.42
C ASP A 70 -15.31 6.88 -5.34
N LEU A 71 -14.10 6.30 -5.19
CA LEU A 71 -13.92 4.86 -4.94
C LEU A 71 -14.61 4.42 -3.65
N LYS A 72 -14.37 5.09 -2.53
CA LYS A 72 -15.04 4.78 -1.26
C LYS A 72 -16.57 4.82 -1.40
N ILE A 73 -17.11 5.83 -2.08
CA ILE A 73 -18.54 5.94 -2.34
C ILE A 73 -19.03 4.81 -3.26
N ALA A 74 -18.28 4.43 -4.28
CA ALA A 74 -18.62 3.33 -5.18
C ALA A 74 -18.70 1.99 -4.43
N PHE A 75 -17.71 1.69 -3.59
CA PHE A 75 -17.67 0.48 -2.77
C PHE A 75 -18.82 0.43 -1.75
N LEU A 76 -19.13 1.55 -1.09
CA LEU A 76 -20.31 1.65 -0.21
C LEU A 76 -21.60 1.36 -0.94
N LYS A 77 -21.79 1.90 -2.14
CA LYS A 77 -23.00 1.66 -2.96
C LYS A 77 -23.10 0.23 -3.46
N ALA A 78 -21.97 -0.38 -3.81
CA ALA A 78 -21.91 -1.76 -4.23
C ALA A 78 -22.20 -2.74 -3.08
N SER A 79 -22.18 -2.26 -1.83
CA SER A 79 -22.38 -3.09 -0.63
C SER A 79 -21.47 -4.31 -0.58
N VAL A 80 -20.24 -4.15 -0.98
CA VAL A 80 -19.21 -5.21 -0.93
C VAL A 80 -18.77 -5.49 0.50
N PRO A 81 -18.23 -6.68 0.80
CA PRO A 81 -17.82 -7.07 2.15
C PRO A 81 -16.76 -6.14 2.75
N ASP A 82 -15.83 -5.64 1.94
CA ASP A 82 -14.75 -4.77 2.38
C ASP A 82 -14.70 -3.47 1.57
N MET A 83 -14.94 -2.35 2.23
CA MET A 83 -14.85 -1.01 1.62
C MET A 83 -13.41 -0.47 1.60
N GLU A 84 -12.47 -1.09 2.29
CA GLU A 84 -11.07 -0.67 2.37
C GLU A 84 -10.21 -1.26 1.25
N GLU A 85 -10.69 -2.22 0.47
CA GLU A 85 -9.93 -2.83 -0.63
C GLU A 85 -9.32 -1.81 -1.59
N ALA A 86 -10.01 -0.70 -1.87
CA ALA A 86 -9.45 0.35 -2.70
C ALA A 86 -8.19 0.96 -2.07
N THR A 87 -8.17 1.15 -0.74
CA THR A 87 -7.00 1.62 0.00
C THR A 87 -5.88 0.59 -0.05
N ASP A 88 -6.18 -0.69 0.11
CA ASP A 88 -5.20 -1.78 0.08
C ASP A 88 -4.54 -1.91 -1.29
N VAL A 89 -5.31 -1.84 -2.39
CA VAL A 89 -4.76 -1.75 -3.75
C VAL A 89 -3.86 -0.52 -3.91
N GLY A 90 -4.25 0.62 -3.34
CA GLY A 90 -3.45 1.85 -3.32
C GLY A 90 -2.14 1.69 -2.55
N ILE A 91 -2.15 1.00 -1.41
CA ILE A 91 -0.96 0.70 -0.61
C ILE A 91 0.01 -0.17 -1.43
N GLU A 92 -0.47 -1.28 -1.99
CA GLU A 92 0.35 -2.15 -2.85
C GLU A 92 0.93 -1.38 -4.04
N THR A 93 0.10 -0.58 -4.71
CA THR A 93 0.54 0.28 -5.82
C THR A 93 1.69 1.20 -5.41
N ALA A 94 1.59 1.84 -4.24
CA ALA A 94 2.62 2.72 -3.72
C ALA A 94 3.92 1.97 -3.39
N LEU A 95 3.82 0.79 -2.76
CA LEU A 95 4.96 -0.04 -2.40
C LEU A 95 5.73 -0.52 -3.64
N TYR A 96 5.03 -1.07 -4.64
CA TYR A 96 5.64 -1.48 -5.90
C TYR A 96 6.27 -0.30 -6.65
N SER A 97 5.59 0.85 -6.72
CA SER A 97 6.12 2.07 -7.34
C SER A 97 7.47 2.50 -6.75
N VAL A 98 7.56 2.55 -5.41
CA VAL A 98 8.81 2.91 -4.74
C VAL A 98 9.87 1.83 -4.94
N CYS A 99 9.49 0.56 -4.86
CA CYS A 99 10.39 -0.56 -5.09
C CYS A 99 11.05 -0.51 -6.49
N ILE A 100 10.26 -0.19 -7.51
CA ILE A 100 10.73 -0.02 -8.90
C ILE A 100 11.65 1.20 -9.01
N LYS A 101 11.23 2.38 -8.50
CA LYS A 101 12.01 3.63 -8.56
C LYS A 101 13.38 3.51 -7.91
N GLU A 102 13.45 2.84 -6.77
CA GLU A 102 14.70 2.66 -6.02
C GLU A 102 15.49 1.40 -6.46
N ASN A 103 14.99 0.68 -7.47
CA ASN A 103 15.57 -0.58 -7.97
C ASN A 103 15.78 -1.60 -6.84
N LEU A 104 14.79 -1.75 -5.95
CA LEU A 104 14.76 -2.68 -4.83
C LEU A 104 14.06 -3.98 -5.23
N LYS A 105 14.23 -5.02 -4.41
CA LYS A 105 13.68 -6.36 -4.66
C LYS A 105 12.78 -6.87 -3.53
N HIS A 106 12.78 -6.20 -2.38
CA HIS A 106 12.08 -6.68 -1.21
C HIS A 106 11.10 -5.62 -0.70
N ILE A 107 9.85 -6.01 -0.57
CA ILE A 107 8.79 -5.25 0.10
C ILE A 107 8.53 -5.97 1.42
N ILE A 108 8.65 -5.26 2.54
CA ILE A 108 8.38 -5.79 3.88
C ILE A 108 7.07 -5.21 4.37
N SER A 109 6.18 -6.07 4.86
CA SER A 109 4.92 -5.68 5.48
C SER A 109 4.80 -6.23 6.89
N GLY A 110 4.32 -5.40 7.81
CA GLY A 110 4.01 -5.79 9.18
C GLY A 110 2.58 -6.32 9.29
N TYR A 111 2.28 -7.37 8.56
CA TYR A 111 0.97 -7.99 8.52
C TYR A 111 0.81 -9.00 9.66
N SER A 112 -0.22 -8.86 10.47
CA SER A 112 -0.52 -9.81 11.54
C SER A 112 -1.64 -10.77 11.10
N PHE A 113 -1.29 -12.01 10.84
CA PHE A 113 -2.27 -13.05 10.53
C PHE A 113 -3.37 -13.20 11.60
N ARG A 114 -3.05 -12.95 12.86
CA ARG A 114 -4.01 -13.08 13.97
C ARG A 114 -5.08 -11.99 13.98
N THR A 115 -4.78 -10.81 13.47
CA THR A 115 -5.70 -9.65 13.51
C THR A 115 -6.29 -9.31 12.15
N GLU A 116 -5.63 -9.70 11.06
CA GLU A 116 -5.96 -9.28 9.70
C GLU A 116 -6.24 -10.45 8.75
N GLY A 117 -5.86 -11.68 9.11
CA GLY A 117 -5.98 -12.86 8.26
C GLY A 117 -7.25 -13.69 8.45
N ILE A 118 -8.24 -13.18 9.19
CA ILE A 118 -9.46 -13.94 9.52
C ILE A 118 -10.61 -13.45 8.65
N CYS A 119 -10.58 -13.79 7.37
CA CYS A 119 -11.72 -13.61 6.48
C CYS A 119 -11.75 -14.74 5.44
N PRO A 120 -12.91 -15.07 4.88
CA PRO A 120 -12.98 -16.00 3.75
C PRO A 120 -12.12 -15.50 2.59
N LEU A 121 -11.36 -16.41 1.96
CA LEU A 121 -10.51 -16.07 0.81
C LEU A 121 -11.29 -15.43 -0.34
N GLU A 122 -12.55 -15.78 -0.48
CA GLU A 122 -13.45 -15.23 -1.49
C GLU A 122 -13.81 -13.76 -1.26
N TRP A 123 -13.48 -13.20 -0.10
CA TRP A 123 -13.74 -11.79 0.20
C TRP A 123 -12.56 -10.88 -0.12
N ASN A 124 -11.39 -11.44 -0.41
CA ASN A 124 -10.16 -10.69 -0.65
C ASN A 124 -9.83 -10.65 -2.15
N TYR A 125 -10.17 -9.57 -2.81
CA TYR A 125 -9.84 -9.32 -4.21
C TYR A 125 -8.93 -8.08 -4.34
N LEU A 126 -7.67 -8.20 -3.90
CA LEU A 126 -6.67 -7.12 -4.05
C LEU A 126 -6.23 -6.98 -5.52
N ASP A 127 -7.16 -6.58 -6.37
CA ASP A 127 -6.94 -6.44 -7.81
C ASP A 127 -7.58 -5.19 -8.38
N GLY A 128 -6.78 -4.40 -9.09
CA GLY A 128 -7.24 -3.22 -9.80
C GLY A 128 -8.34 -3.50 -10.84
N THR A 129 -8.44 -4.72 -11.37
CA THR A 129 -9.54 -5.11 -12.28
C THR A 129 -10.87 -5.17 -11.54
N TYR A 130 -10.89 -5.79 -10.36
CA TYR A 130 -12.08 -5.81 -9.50
C TYR A 130 -12.51 -4.40 -9.11
N LEU A 131 -11.56 -3.59 -8.64
CA LEU A 131 -11.79 -2.20 -8.29
C LEU A 131 -12.39 -1.41 -9.45
N LYS A 132 -11.87 -1.57 -10.67
CA LYS A 132 -12.42 -0.95 -11.88
C LYS A 132 -13.83 -1.42 -12.21
N SER A 133 -14.15 -2.70 -11.97
CA SER A 133 -15.49 -3.23 -12.22
C SER A 133 -16.54 -2.59 -11.33
N ILE A 134 -16.26 -2.47 -10.03
CA ILE A 134 -17.11 -1.76 -9.06
C ILE A 134 -17.23 -0.27 -9.44
N HIS A 135 -16.11 0.36 -9.74
CA HIS A 135 -16.09 1.77 -10.09
C HIS A 135 -16.84 2.08 -11.39
N LYS A 136 -16.78 1.20 -12.39
CA LYS A 136 -17.51 1.34 -13.66
C LYS A 136 -19.02 1.42 -13.44
N GLU A 137 -19.54 0.72 -12.44
CA GLU A 137 -21.00 0.66 -12.17
C GLU A 137 -21.46 1.78 -11.23
N PHE A 138 -20.67 2.10 -10.21
CA PHE A 138 -21.08 2.98 -9.12
C PHE A 138 -20.29 4.30 -9.03
N GLY A 139 -19.13 4.38 -9.69
CA GLY A 139 -18.26 5.57 -9.67
C GLY A 139 -18.66 6.64 -10.67
N LYS A 140 -18.11 7.83 -10.49
CA LYS A 140 -18.38 9.00 -11.33
C LYS A 140 -17.13 9.69 -11.87
N VAL A 141 -16.00 9.53 -11.17
CA VAL A 141 -14.71 10.16 -11.50
C VAL A 141 -13.89 9.22 -12.37
N LYS A 142 -13.25 9.72 -13.43
CA LYS A 142 -12.36 8.90 -14.25
C LYS A 142 -11.10 8.55 -13.45
N LEU A 143 -10.84 7.26 -13.24
CA LEU A 143 -9.61 6.78 -12.60
C LEU A 143 -8.41 6.95 -13.52
N ARG A 144 -7.27 7.36 -12.94
CA ARG A 144 -5.99 7.45 -13.65
C ARG A 144 -5.46 6.04 -13.97
N PRO A 145 -4.77 5.85 -15.12
CA PRO A 145 -4.05 4.61 -15.37
C PRO A 145 -2.87 4.47 -14.40
N TRP A 146 -2.57 3.23 -14.00
CA TRP A 146 -1.39 2.99 -13.16
C TRP A 146 -0.10 3.28 -13.93
N LYS A 147 0.81 3.99 -13.27
CA LYS A 147 2.19 4.23 -13.73
C LYS A 147 3.11 4.25 -12.51
N PRO A 148 4.35 3.73 -12.61
CA PRO A 148 5.30 3.78 -11.50
C PRO A 148 5.60 5.20 -11.00
N GLU A 149 5.52 6.20 -11.88
CA GLU A 149 5.78 7.60 -11.59
C GLU A 149 4.58 8.31 -10.95
N ASP A 150 3.38 7.86 -11.27
CA ASP A 150 2.11 8.41 -10.79
C ASP A 150 1.17 7.24 -10.44
N PRO A 151 1.38 6.62 -9.28
CA PRO A 151 0.60 5.46 -8.85
C PRO A 151 -0.84 5.84 -8.55
N GLY A 152 -1.77 5.16 -9.25
CA GLY A 152 -3.21 5.23 -8.98
C GLY A 152 -3.68 4.02 -8.17
N PHE A 153 -5.00 3.80 -8.13
CA PHE A 153 -5.63 2.68 -7.41
C PHE A 153 -5.80 1.40 -8.26
N ASN A 154 -4.96 1.15 -9.23
CA ASN A 154 -5.26 0.18 -10.27
C ASN A 154 -4.10 -0.73 -10.66
N LEU A 155 -3.30 -1.14 -9.68
CA LEU A 155 -2.33 -2.21 -9.87
C LEU A 155 -3.07 -3.53 -10.10
N GLU A 156 -2.97 -4.08 -11.29
CA GLU A 156 -3.66 -5.30 -11.70
C GLU A 156 -2.77 -6.54 -11.54
N ILE A 157 -3.38 -7.71 -11.40
CA ILE A 157 -2.68 -9.00 -11.28
C ILE A 157 -1.59 -9.21 -12.35
N PRO A 158 -1.78 -8.89 -13.66
CA PRO A 158 -0.73 -9.04 -14.64
C PRO A 158 0.53 -8.21 -14.35
N GLN A 159 0.38 -6.99 -13.81
CA GLN A 159 1.52 -6.17 -13.41
C GLN A 159 2.21 -6.73 -12.17
N ILE A 160 1.44 -7.17 -11.17
CA ILE A 160 1.99 -7.84 -9.97
C ILE A 160 2.78 -9.07 -10.39
N PHE A 161 2.22 -9.90 -11.27
CA PHE A 161 2.89 -11.08 -11.82
C PHE A 161 4.21 -10.70 -12.51
N TYR A 162 4.20 -9.71 -13.39
CA TYR A 162 5.40 -9.22 -14.07
C TYR A 162 6.46 -8.74 -13.07
N TYR A 163 6.09 -7.94 -12.07
CA TYR A 163 7.04 -7.44 -11.09
C TYR A 163 7.57 -8.53 -10.16
N THR A 164 6.76 -9.51 -9.82
CA THR A 164 7.17 -10.63 -8.97
C THR A 164 8.07 -11.61 -9.74
N PHE A 165 7.63 -12.10 -10.89
CA PHE A 165 8.33 -13.20 -11.58
C PHE A 165 9.40 -12.72 -12.56
N VAL A 166 9.20 -11.57 -13.22
CA VAL A 166 10.17 -11.05 -14.21
C VAL A 166 11.15 -10.08 -13.54
N LYS A 167 10.68 -9.20 -12.69
CA LYS A 167 11.53 -8.23 -11.97
C LYS A 167 12.08 -8.77 -10.66
N GLY A 168 11.57 -9.88 -10.14
CA GLY A 168 12.03 -10.52 -8.91
C GLY A 168 11.77 -9.69 -7.66
N ILE A 169 10.64 -8.97 -7.62
CA ILE A 169 10.20 -8.25 -6.41
C ILE A 169 9.43 -9.23 -5.53
N THR A 170 9.85 -9.37 -4.27
CA THR A 170 9.28 -10.31 -3.31
C THR A 170 8.68 -9.56 -2.13
N ALA A 171 7.44 -9.87 -1.78
CA ALA A 171 6.81 -9.42 -0.54
C ALA A 171 7.21 -10.39 0.60
N VAL A 172 7.66 -9.84 1.72
CA VAL A 172 8.11 -10.60 2.90
C VAL A 172 7.29 -10.11 4.10
N PRO A 173 6.33 -10.91 4.61
CA PRO A 173 5.65 -10.60 5.85
C PRO A 173 6.58 -10.88 7.05
N ILE A 174 6.49 -10.03 8.09
CA ILE A 174 7.23 -10.17 9.35
C ILE A 174 6.26 -10.11 10.53
#